data_78ee180d7298c19e81174ebec466d1cf
#
_entry.id   78ee180d7298c19e81174ebec466d1cf
#
_cell.length_a   1.000
_cell.length_b   1.000
_cell.length_c   1.000
_cell.angle_alpha   90.00
_cell.angle_beta   90.00
_cell.angle_gamma   90.00
#
_symmetry.space_group_name_H-M   'P 1'
#
loop_
_entity.id
_entity.type
_entity.pdbx_description
1 polymer ?
#
loop_
_entity_poly.entity_id
_entity_poly.type
_entity_poly.pdbx_seq_one_letter_code
_entity_poly.pdbx_strand_id
1 'polypeptide(L)'
;TASLDLEHQILTMDLINQEVAKRRSGAVVILHDLSLAARFCDRLLLMQNGRVTATGTPWEVLTTENLRAAFNIEGLVEPDPVTGMPHVLVLGSQNSKSKELIGSGRTVHLVCGAGSGRQLMHQLTVAGYTVTAGVLGTGDSDREAAERLGVKYVSAPPFSPITESQHLEHIGLIRRADHVVLCPMAVGMNNLRNIHAAAEGSSLFVIESPDGEVSDYTGGEALELRRSMVERTGAISE
;
A
#
# COMPACT_ATOMS: atom_id res chain seq x y z
N THR A 1 -21.51 -19.15 -10.58
CA THR A 1 -21.31 -17.70 -10.31
C THR A 1 -20.33 -17.03 -11.27
N ALA A 2 -19.46 -17.77 -11.95
CA ALA A 2 -18.44 -17.20 -12.86
C ALA A 2 -18.98 -16.49 -14.11
N SER A 3 -20.26 -16.59 -14.41
CA SER A 3 -20.91 -15.93 -15.56
C SER A 3 -21.97 -14.89 -15.16
N LEU A 4 -22.15 -14.65 -13.86
CA LEU A 4 -23.07 -13.62 -13.34
C LEU A 4 -22.31 -12.32 -13.16
N ASP A 5 -22.94 -11.20 -13.51
CA ASP A 5 -22.40 -9.89 -13.16
C ASP A 5 -22.46 -9.64 -11.64
N LEU A 6 -21.77 -8.61 -11.17
CA LEU A 6 -21.62 -8.32 -9.75
C LEU A 6 -22.99 -8.13 -9.04
N GLU A 7 -23.95 -7.50 -9.70
CA GLU A 7 -25.27 -7.26 -9.16
C GLU A 7 -26.01 -8.57 -8.90
N HIS A 8 -26.01 -9.47 -9.88
CA HIS A 8 -26.66 -10.78 -9.75
C HIS A 8 -25.95 -11.70 -8.73
N GLN A 9 -24.64 -11.58 -8.59
CA GLN A 9 -23.91 -12.31 -7.54
C GLN A 9 -24.36 -11.87 -6.15
N ILE A 10 -24.42 -10.57 -5.89
CA ILE A 10 -24.89 -10.00 -4.61
C ILE A 10 -26.34 -10.40 -4.33
N LEU A 11 -27.25 -10.22 -5.29
CA LEU A 11 -28.64 -10.61 -5.16
C LEU A 11 -28.81 -12.10 -4.83
N THR A 12 -28.02 -12.96 -5.47
CA THR A 12 -28.05 -14.40 -5.21
C THR A 12 -27.64 -14.71 -3.77
N MET A 13 -26.57 -14.10 -3.28
CA MET A 13 -26.11 -14.30 -1.91
C MET A 13 -27.11 -13.78 -0.88
N ASP A 14 -27.71 -12.62 -1.12
CA ASP A 14 -28.75 -12.06 -0.27
C ASP A 14 -29.98 -12.97 -0.20
N LEU A 15 -30.43 -13.52 -1.33
CA LEU A 15 -31.54 -14.47 -1.37
C LEU A 15 -31.22 -15.76 -0.60
N ILE A 16 -30.02 -16.31 -0.75
CA ILE A 16 -29.58 -17.49 0.00
C ILE A 16 -29.64 -17.20 1.49
N ASN A 17 -29.06 -16.09 1.94
CA ASN A 17 -29.04 -15.71 3.37
C ASN A 17 -30.46 -15.51 3.92
N GLN A 18 -31.36 -14.86 3.17
CA GLN A 18 -32.76 -14.73 3.56
C GLN A 18 -33.48 -16.08 3.71
N GLU A 19 -33.28 -17.01 2.76
CA GLU A 19 -33.91 -18.32 2.82
C GLU A 19 -33.32 -19.19 3.96
N VAL A 20 -32.02 -19.12 4.20
CA VAL A 20 -31.35 -19.78 5.34
C VAL A 20 -31.94 -19.29 6.67
N ALA A 21 -32.01 -17.98 6.85
CA ALA A 21 -32.57 -17.39 8.07
C ALA A 21 -34.05 -17.76 8.27
N LYS A 22 -34.86 -17.67 7.20
CA LYS A 22 -36.29 -17.95 7.23
C LYS A 22 -36.59 -19.42 7.54
N ARG A 23 -35.81 -20.34 7.00
CA ARG A 23 -36.01 -21.78 7.19
C ARG A 23 -35.23 -22.37 8.35
N ARG A 24 -34.42 -21.59 9.05
CA ARG A 24 -33.46 -22.06 10.08
C ARG A 24 -32.63 -23.25 9.60
N SER A 25 -32.15 -23.14 8.35
CA SER A 25 -31.33 -24.16 7.66
C SER A 25 -29.91 -23.64 7.45
N GLY A 26 -29.07 -24.45 6.84
CA GLY A 26 -27.73 -24.04 6.38
C GLY A 26 -27.64 -24.14 4.87
N ALA A 27 -26.77 -23.33 4.27
CA ALA A 27 -26.40 -23.43 2.87
C ALA A 27 -24.89 -23.61 2.73
N VAL A 28 -24.46 -24.38 1.74
CA VAL A 28 -23.05 -24.49 1.35
C VAL A 28 -22.93 -23.97 -0.06
N VAL A 29 -22.05 -22.99 -0.26
CA VAL A 29 -21.84 -22.33 -1.56
C VAL A 29 -20.38 -22.44 -1.94
N ILE A 30 -20.11 -22.75 -3.20
CA ILE A 30 -18.75 -22.74 -3.74
C ILE A 30 -18.53 -21.38 -4.40
N LEU A 31 -17.55 -20.65 -3.90
CA LEU A 31 -17.20 -19.31 -4.38
C LEU A 31 -15.72 -19.26 -4.76
N HIS A 32 -15.43 -18.51 -5.83
CA HIS A 32 -14.05 -18.20 -6.25
C HIS A 32 -13.61 -16.81 -5.82
N ASP A 33 -14.58 -15.92 -5.52
CA ASP A 33 -14.32 -14.58 -5.02
C ASP A 33 -14.20 -14.62 -3.49
N LEU A 34 -12.99 -14.34 -3.00
CA LEU A 34 -12.68 -14.37 -1.57
C LEU A 34 -13.37 -13.22 -0.81
N SER A 35 -13.52 -12.06 -1.45
CA SER A 35 -14.21 -10.92 -0.84
C SER A 35 -15.69 -11.18 -0.68
N LEU A 36 -16.32 -11.78 -1.70
CA LEU A 36 -17.71 -12.21 -1.63
C LEU A 36 -17.91 -13.28 -0.56
N ALA A 37 -17.00 -14.26 -0.47
CA ALA A 37 -17.03 -15.30 0.56
C ALA A 37 -16.89 -14.70 1.97
N ALA A 38 -15.96 -13.76 2.16
CA ALA A 38 -15.75 -13.10 3.44
C ALA A 38 -16.96 -12.30 3.90
N ARG A 39 -17.67 -11.67 2.95
CA ARG A 39 -18.81 -10.78 3.25
C ARG A 39 -20.10 -11.54 3.57
N PHE A 40 -20.35 -12.67 2.89
CA PHE A 40 -21.66 -13.32 2.90
C PHE A 40 -21.70 -14.65 3.65
N CYS A 41 -20.54 -15.23 4.01
CA CYS A 41 -20.49 -16.52 4.67
C CYS A 41 -20.05 -16.40 6.14
N ASP A 42 -20.76 -17.07 7.06
CA ASP A 42 -20.39 -17.12 8.48
C ASP A 42 -19.13 -17.94 8.71
N ARG A 43 -18.92 -18.98 7.89
CA ARG A 43 -17.78 -19.89 7.97
C ARG A 43 -17.27 -20.22 6.56
N LEU A 44 -15.97 -20.36 6.47
CA LEU A 44 -15.28 -20.75 5.25
C LEU A 44 -14.63 -22.13 5.40
N LEU A 45 -14.60 -22.84 4.28
CA LEU A 45 -13.81 -24.06 4.07
C LEU A 45 -12.86 -23.79 2.91
N LEU A 46 -11.57 -23.73 3.19
CA LEU A 46 -10.55 -23.60 2.16
C LEU A 46 -10.16 -24.99 1.66
N MET A 47 -10.24 -25.18 0.35
CA MET A 47 -9.92 -26.47 -0.27
C MET A 47 -8.76 -26.35 -1.25
N GLN A 48 -7.87 -27.33 -1.20
CA GLN A 48 -6.77 -27.48 -2.15
C GLN A 48 -6.59 -28.97 -2.50
N ASN A 49 -6.47 -29.29 -3.77
CA ASN A 49 -6.25 -30.66 -4.24
C ASN A 49 -7.24 -31.68 -3.65
N GLY A 50 -8.52 -31.30 -3.53
CA GLY A 50 -9.58 -32.15 -2.99
C GLY A 50 -9.56 -32.33 -1.46
N ARG A 51 -8.73 -31.60 -0.74
CA ARG A 51 -8.63 -31.66 0.74
C ARG A 51 -8.98 -30.31 1.34
N VAL A 52 -9.60 -30.35 2.52
CA VAL A 52 -9.82 -29.15 3.33
C VAL A 52 -8.50 -28.81 4.03
N THR A 53 -7.99 -27.59 3.79
CA THR A 53 -6.73 -27.09 4.35
C THR A 53 -6.95 -26.15 5.52
N ALA A 54 -8.07 -25.42 5.53
CA ALA A 54 -8.47 -24.56 6.64
C ALA A 54 -10.00 -24.49 6.75
N THR A 55 -10.50 -24.29 7.96
CA THR A 55 -11.93 -24.07 8.24
C THR A 55 -12.09 -23.15 9.43
N GLY A 56 -13.04 -22.23 9.36
CA GLY A 56 -13.27 -21.25 10.43
C GLY A 56 -14.11 -20.08 9.96
N THR A 57 -14.09 -19.01 10.73
CA THR A 57 -14.60 -17.71 10.34
C THR A 57 -13.78 -17.12 9.18
N PRO A 58 -14.28 -16.11 8.44
CA PRO A 58 -13.49 -15.46 7.39
C PRO A 58 -12.10 -15.00 7.85
N TRP A 59 -11.99 -14.42 9.05
CA TRP A 59 -10.70 -13.99 9.62
C TRP A 59 -9.74 -15.13 9.96
N GLU A 60 -10.26 -16.27 10.39
CA GLU A 60 -9.43 -17.45 10.71
C GLU A 60 -8.92 -18.16 9.45
N VAL A 61 -9.67 -18.09 8.36
CA VAL A 61 -9.35 -18.81 7.12
C VAL A 61 -8.59 -17.96 6.11
N LEU A 62 -8.96 -16.68 5.94
CA LEU A 62 -8.29 -15.77 5.03
C LEU A 62 -7.08 -15.14 5.73
N THR A 63 -5.98 -15.88 5.75
CA THR A 63 -4.69 -15.40 6.26
C THR A 63 -3.64 -15.42 5.14
N THR A 64 -2.59 -14.61 5.29
CA THR A 64 -1.48 -14.58 4.32
C THR A 64 -0.88 -15.97 4.10
N GLU A 65 -0.76 -16.79 5.17
CA GLU A 65 -0.23 -18.14 5.11
C GLU A 65 -1.15 -19.07 4.31
N ASN A 66 -2.45 -19.04 4.58
CA ASN A 66 -3.43 -19.87 3.88
C ASN A 66 -3.55 -19.48 2.40
N LEU A 67 -3.52 -18.17 2.09
CA LEU A 67 -3.54 -17.67 0.72
C LEU A 67 -2.30 -18.13 -0.05
N ARG A 68 -1.14 -18.06 0.58
CA ARG A 68 0.12 -18.52 0.00
C ARG A 68 0.07 -20.05 -0.24
N ALA A 69 -0.38 -20.82 0.74
CA ALA A 69 -0.43 -22.27 0.65
C ALA A 69 -1.45 -22.75 -0.40
N ALA A 70 -2.68 -22.19 -0.40
CA ALA A 70 -3.78 -22.69 -1.24
C ALA A 70 -3.76 -22.18 -2.67
N PHE A 71 -3.38 -20.91 -2.88
CA PHE A 71 -3.48 -20.24 -4.18
C PHE A 71 -2.12 -19.91 -4.79
N ASN A 72 -1.02 -20.13 -4.05
CA ASN A 72 0.35 -19.78 -4.49
C ASN A 72 0.49 -18.28 -4.82
N ILE A 73 -0.20 -17.43 -4.05
CA ILE A 73 -0.16 -15.98 -4.18
C ILE A 73 0.49 -15.34 -2.96
N GLU A 74 1.18 -14.22 -3.19
CA GLU A 74 1.54 -13.27 -2.13
C GLU A 74 0.40 -12.27 -2.00
N GLY A 75 -0.13 -12.13 -0.80
CA GLY A 75 -1.25 -11.22 -0.53
C GLY A 75 -1.22 -10.72 0.90
N LEU A 76 -1.81 -9.55 1.10
CA LEU A 76 -2.12 -9.01 2.42
C LEU A 76 -3.60 -9.21 2.69
N VAL A 77 -3.94 -9.45 3.95
CA VAL A 77 -5.32 -9.51 4.41
C VAL A 77 -5.53 -8.37 5.39
N GLU A 78 -6.40 -7.45 5.03
CA GLU A 78 -6.69 -6.24 5.79
C GLU A 78 -8.20 -6.14 6.07
N PRO A 79 -8.61 -5.44 7.14
CA PRO A 79 -10.02 -5.12 7.32
C PRO A 79 -10.49 -4.17 6.21
N ASP A 80 -11.57 -4.52 5.54
CA ASP A 80 -12.26 -3.58 4.66
C ASP A 80 -12.75 -2.38 5.49
N PRO A 81 -12.45 -1.13 5.09
CA PRO A 81 -12.73 0.06 5.90
C PRO A 81 -14.22 0.34 6.11
N VAL A 82 -15.09 -0.25 5.31
CA VAL A 82 -16.55 -0.05 5.38
C VAL A 82 -17.23 -1.19 6.12
N THR A 83 -16.87 -2.44 5.79
CA THR A 83 -17.54 -3.63 6.32
C THR A 83 -16.81 -4.26 7.50
N GLY A 84 -15.53 -3.94 7.71
CA GLY A 84 -14.67 -4.58 8.70
C GLY A 84 -14.33 -6.05 8.39
N MET A 85 -14.81 -6.60 7.29
CA MET A 85 -14.53 -7.97 6.87
C MET A 85 -13.14 -8.10 6.27
N PRO A 86 -12.51 -9.31 6.27
CA PRO A 86 -11.21 -9.48 5.67
C PRO A 86 -11.28 -9.24 4.16
N HIS A 87 -10.42 -8.35 3.68
CA HIS A 87 -10.23 -8.02 2.27
C HIS A 87 -8.84 -8.49 1.84
N VAL A 88 -8.78 -9.21 0.72
CA VAL A 88 -7.53 -9.77 0.20
C VAL A 88 -6.95 -8.87 -0.87
N LEU A 89 -5.78 -8.30 -0.61
CA LEU A 89 -4.97 -7.56 -1.58
C LEU A 89 -3.94 -8.50 -2.18
N VAL A 90 -4.11 -8.87 -3.45
CA VAL A 90 -3.15 -9.73 -4.15
C VAL A 90 -1.96 -8.89 -4.60
N LEU A 91 -0.77 -9.20 -4.07
CA LEU A 91 0.49 -8.53 -4.40
C LEU A 91 1.20 -9.20 -5.59
N GLY A 92 0.98 -10.50 -5.78
CA GLY A 92 1.60 -11.25 -6.86
C GLY A 92 1.43 -12.75 -6.72
N SER A 93 1.97 -13.50 -7.68
CA SER A 93 2.04 -14.97 -7.61
C SER A 93 3.44 -15.40 -7.22
N GLN A 94 3.57 -16.45 -6.38
CA GLN A 94 4.88 -17.04 -6.03
C GLN A 94 5.66 -17.56 -7.24
N ASN A 95 4.96 -17.95 -8.31
CA ASN A 95 5.61 -18.32 -9.55
C ASN A 95 6.29 -17.14 -10.27
N SER A 96 5.98 -15.90 -9.87
CA SER A 96 6.66 -14.71 -10.36
C SER A 96 8.09 -14.55 -9.77
N LYS A 97 8.43 -15.30 -8.73
CA LYS A 97 9.80 -15.30 -8.14
C LYS A 97 10.89 -15.85 -9.06
N SER A 98 10.53 -16.49 -10.17
CA SER A 98 11.50 -16.91 -11.19
C SER A 98 11.79 -15.88 -12.29
N LYS A 99 11.01 -14.77 -12.35
CA LYS A 99 11.44 -13.57 -13.06
C LYS A 99 12.16 -12.69 -12.03
N GLU A 100 13.44 -12.38 -12.25
CA GLU A 100 14.09 -11.31 -11.53
C GLU A 100 13.17 -10.12 -11.51
N LEU A 101 12.66 -9.77 -10.33
CA LEU A 101 11.81 -8.59 -10.17
C LEU A 101 12.65 -7.39 -10.62
N ILE A 102 12.05 -6.50 -11.38
CA ILE A 102 12.73 -5.33 -12.00
C ILE A 102 13.55 -4.55 -10.95
N GLY A 103 13.03 -4.51 -9.73
CA GLY A 103 13.62 -3.80 -8.59
C GLY A 103 14.59 -4.62 -7.74
N SER A 104 14.83 -5.91 -8.07
CA SER A 104 15.68 -6.77 -7.23
C SER A 104 17.08 -6.21 -7.01
N GLY A 105 17.47 -6.07 -5.75
CA GLY A 105 18.77 -5.51 -5.34
C GLY A 105 18.88 -3.99 -5.43
N ARG A 106 17.82 -3.26 -5.80
CA ARG A 106 17.81 -1.80 -5.88
C ARG A 106 16.99 -1.19 -4.76
N THR A 107 17.43 -0.07 -4.23
CA THR A 107 16.78 0.69 -3.17
C THR A 107 16.20 1.99 -3.70
N VAL A 108 14.92 2.25 -3.42
CA VAL A 108 14.25 3.52 -3.74
C VAL A 108 13.84 4.19 -2.43
N HIS A 109 14.22 5.46 -2.28
CA HIS A 109 13.80 6.27 -1.16
C HIS A 109 12.68 7.23 -1.56
N LEU A 110 11.57 7.21 -0.83
CA LEU A 110 10.42 8.09 -1.06
C LEU A 110 10.42 9.26 -0.08
N VAL A 111 10.48 10.46 -0.60
CA VAL A 111 10.20 11.69 0.14
C VAL A 111 8.75 12.05 -0.10
N CYS A 112 7.89 11.71 0.85
CA CYS A 112 6.44 11.76 0.73
C CYS A 112 5.77 12.20 2.03
N GLY A 113 4.46 12.38 2.00
CA GLY A 113 3.62 12.74 3.14
C GLY A 113 2.18 13.00 2.67
N ALA A 114 1.24 12.98 3.61
CA ALA A 114 -0.18 13.20 3.37
C ALA A 114 -0.80 12.25 2.32
N GLY A 115 -0.29 11.02 2.21
CA GLY A 115 -0.78 9.99 1.31
C GLY A 115 -0.21 10.02 -0.11
N SER A 116 0.66 10.98 -0.42
CA SER A 116 1.22 11.16 -1.77
C SER A 116 2.15 10.03 -2.22
N GLY A 117 2.72 9.26 -1.28
CA GLY A 117 3.64 8.16 -1.57
C GLY A 117 3.04 6.77 -1.49
N ARG A 118 1.84 6.63 -0.91
CA ARG A 118 1.25 5.33 -0.57
C ARG A 118 1.15 4.36 -1.75
N GLN A 119 0.62 4.82 -2.87
CA GLN A 119 0.44 3.99 -4.06
C GLN A 119 1.79 3.58 -4.67
N LEU A 120 2.70 4.54 -4.81
CA LEU A 120 4.04 4.29 -5.35
C LEU A 120 4.84 3.35 -4.43
N MET A 121 4.74 3.54 -3.11
CA MET A 121 5.38 2.66 -2.11
C MET A 121 4.94 1.21 -2.30
N HIS A 122 3.64 0.97 -2.47
CA HIS A 122 3.09 -0.35 -2.75
C HIS A 122 3.60 -0.91 -4.09
N GLN A 123 3.51 -0.14 -5.17
CA GLN A 123 3.94 -0.56 -6.51
C GLN A 123 5.43 -0.94 -6.55
N LEU A 124 6.30 -0.14 -5.94
CA LEU A 124 7.73 -0.41 -5.86
C LEU A 124 8.03 -1.66 -5.03
N THR A 125 7.34 -1.85 -3.91
CA THR A 125 7.48 -3.05 -3.08
C THR A 125 7.09 -4.31 -3.85
N VAL A 126 5.96 -4.28 -4.57
CA VAL A 126 5.50 -5.38 -5.44
C VAL A 126 6.48 -5.64 -6.58
N ALA A 127 7.08 -4.60 -7.15
CA ALA A 127 8.09 -4.71 -8.20
C ALA A 127 9.46 -5.23 -7.68
N GLY A 128 9.60 -5.43 -6.37
CA GLY A 128 10.78 -6.03 -5.73
C GLY A 128 11.86 -5.05 -5.33
N TYR A 129 11.59 -3.75 -5.34
CA TYR A 129 12.50 -2.74 -4.79
C TYR A 129 12.55 -2.81 -3.26
N THR A 130 13.72 -2.57 -2.69
CA THR A 130 13.82 -2.19 -1.28
C THR A 130 13.37 -0.74 -1.15
N VAL A 131 12.24 -0.51 -0.49
CA VAL A 131 11.70 0.84 -0.32
C VAL A 131 12.08 1.38 1.05
N THR A 132 12.46 2.65 1.12
CA THR A 132 12.60 3.41 2.36
C THR A 132 11.85 4.73 2.23
N ALA A 133 11.44 5.34 3.35
CA ALA A 133 10.69 6.59 3.32
C ALA A 133 11.09 7.54 4.47
N GLY A 134 10.74 8.78 4.36
CA GLY A 134 10.93 9.69 5.48
C GLY A 134 10.84 11.18 5.10
N VAL A 135 10.75 12.06 6.08
CA VAL A 135 10.35 11.86 7.49
C VAL A 135 8.83 11.86 7.53
N LEU A 136 8.23 10.83 8.15
CA LEU A 136 6.77 10.65 8.20
C LEU A 136 6.24 10.96 9.61
N GLY A 137 5.21 11.79 9.70
CA GLY A 137 4.56 12.13 10.96
C GLY A 137 3.66 11.01 11.50
N THR A 138 3.46 10.96 12.81
CA THR A 138 2.44 10.09 13.40
C THR A 138 1.05 10.50 12.93
N GLY A 139 0.25 9.53 12.44
CA GLY A 139 -1.07 9.76 11.85
C GLY A 139 -1.03 10.10 10.36
N ASP A 140 0.15 10.09 9.73
CA ASP A 140 0.29 10.23 8.29
C ASP A 140 -0.08 8.91 7.58
N SER A 141 -0.90 8.98 6.55
CA SER A 141 -1.35 7.81 5.79
C SER A 141 -0.21 7.11 5.03
N ASP A 142 0.87 7.82 4.66
CA ASP A 142 2.07 7.22 4.09
C ASP A 142 2.85 6.43 5.15
N ARG A 143 2.83 6.89 6.42
CA ARG A 143 3.40 6.13 7.52
C ARG A 143 2.64 4.83 7.77
N GLU A 144 1.31 4.89 7.79
CA GLU A 144 0.49 3.68 7.93
C GLU A 144 0.77 2.68 6.81
N ALA A 145 0.92 3.15 5.57
CA ALA A 145 1.29 2.31 4.44
C ALA A 145 2.69 1.70 4.62
N ALA A 146 3.68 2.49 5.08
CA ALA A 146 5.03 2.01 5.35
C ALA A 146 5.05 0.91 6.42
N GLU A 147 4.29 1.09 7.50
CA GLU A 147 4.16 0.09 8.57
C GLU A 147 3.56 -1.23 8.05
N ARG A 148 2.47 -1.16 7.26
CA ARG A 148 1.82 -2.34 6.66
C ARG A 148 2.70 -3.08 5.67
N LEU A 149 3.49 -2.36 4.88
CA LEU A 149 4.37 -2.93 3.85
C LEU A 149 5.75 -3.34 4.41
N GLY A 150 6.02 -3.09 5.69
CA GLY A 150 7.33 -3.34 6.30
C GLY A 150 8.43 -2.44 5.75
N VAL A 151 8.07 -1.26 5.23
CA VAL A 151 9.00 -0.28 4.70
C VAL A 151 9.71 0.45 5.83
N LYS A 152 11.02 0.55 5.76
CA LYS A 152 11.82 1.31 6.74
C LYS A 152 11.63 2.80 6.53
N TYR A 153 11.35 3.55 7.60
CA TYR A 153 11.15 5.00 7.53
C TYR A 153 11.71 5.72 8.74
N VAL A 154 11.93 7.05 8.61
CA VAL A 154 12.22 7.95 9.71
C VAL A 154 10.91 8.56 10.20
N SER A 155 10.71 8.55 11.51
CA SER A 155 9.46 8.97 12.15
C SER A 155 9.61 10.32 12.85
N ALA A 156 8.55 11.13 12.82
CA ALA A 156 8.41 12.34 13.64
C ALA A 156 7.10 12.33 14.44
N PRO A 157 7.04 13.04 15.59
CA PRO A 157 5.76 13.29 16.26
C PRO A 157 4.81 14.09 15.36
N PRO A 158 3.48 14.01 15.60
CA PRO A 158 2.51 14.72 14.80
C PRO A 158 2.72 16.24 14.91
N PHE A 159 2.61 16.95 13.79
CA PHE A 159 2.70 18.41 13.69
C PHE A 159 3.96 19.05 14.29
N SER A 160 5.01 18.27 14.53
CA SER A 160 6.28 18.76 15.08
C SER A 160 7.29 19.04 13.97
N PRO A 161 8.15 20.06 14.13
CA PRO A 161 9.27 20.27 13.22
C PRO A 161 10.22 19.07 13.20
N ILE A 162 10.74 18.73 12.04
CA ILE A 162 11.77 17.70 11.88
C ILE A 162 13.03 18.17 12.60
N THR A 163 13.47 17.39 13.60
CA THR A 163 14.69 17.67 14.36
C THR A 163 15.95 17.43 13.52
N GLU A 164 17.09 17.95 13.98
CA GLU A 164 18.38 17.74 13.32
C GLU A 164 18.74 16.24 13.24
N SER A 165 18.51 15.50 14.31
CA SER A 165 18.78 14.06 14.35
C SER A 165 17.95 13.28 13.31
N GLN A 166 16.64 13.60 13.21
CA GLN A 166 15.75 12.99 12.21
C GLN A 166 16.15 13.37 10.78
N HIS A 167 16.56 14.62 10.57
CA HIS A 167 17.05 15.08 9.28
C HIS A 167 18.32 14.35 8.84
N LEU A 168 19.29 14.18 9.74
CA LEU A 168 20.52 13.44 9.46
C LEU A 168 20.26 11.96 9.20
N GLU A 169 19.36 11.34 9.96
CA GLU A 169 18.94 9.96 9.70
C GLU A 169 18.28 9.82 8.32
N HIS A 170 17.41 10.76 7.97
CA HIS A 170 16.75 10.83 6.68
C HIS A 170 17.77 10.95 5.52
N ILE A 171 18.71 11.89 5.61
CA ILE A 171 19.81 12.01 4.65
C ILE A 171 20.60 10.70 4.55
N GLY A 172 20.80 10.00 5.67
CA GLY A 172 21.47 8.71 5.70
C GLY A 172 20.73 7.62 4.91
N LEU A 173 19.40 7.64 4.85
CA LEU A 173 18.60 6.74 4.00
C LEU A 173 18.70 7.15 2.54
N ILE A 174 18.58 8.45 2.25
CA ILE A 174 18.68 9.01 0.88
C ILE A 174 20.01 8.65 0.24
N ARG A 175 21.13 8.82 0.94
CA ARG A 175 22.48 8.53 0.41
C ARG A 175 22.75 7.06 0.14
N ARG A 176 21.97 6.14 0.75
CA ARG A 176 22.08 4.69 0.52
C ARG A 176 21.14 4.18 -0.55
N ALA A 177 20.21 5.02 -1.00
CA ALA A 177 19.26 4.65 -2.04
C ALA A 177 19.89 4.84 -3.44
N ASP A 178 19.56 3.91 -4.34
CA ASP A 178 19.94 4.02 -5.76
C ASP A 178 19.15 5.15 -6.44
N HIS A 179 17.89 5.35 -6.01
CA HIS A 179 17.03 6.37 -6.52
C HIS A 179 16.25 7.05 -5.40
N VAL A 180 16.00 8.34 -5.54
CA VAL A 180 15.16 9.16 -4.65
C VAL A 180 13.98 9.68 -5.44
N VAL A 181 12.78 9.57 -4.88
CA VAL A 181 11.56 10.09 -5.50
C VAL A 181 10.92 11.12 -4.57
N LEU A 182 10.78 12.34 -5.06
CA LEU A 182 10.03 13.40 -4.37
C LEU A 182 8.59 13.40 -4.86
N CYS A 183 7.68 12.97 -3.99
CA CYS A 183 6.25 12.94 -4.24
C CYS A 183 5.60 14.34 -4.14
N PRO A 184 4.40 14.55 -4.74
CA PRO A 184 3.68 15.83 -4.68
C PRO A 184 2.98 15.98 -3.32
N MET A 185 3.73 16.23 -2.26
CA MET A 185 3.21 16.43 -0.90
C MET A 185 3.06 17.91 -0.56
N ALA A 186 2.11 18.24 0.31
CA ALA A 186 2.01 19.55 0.91
C ALA A 186 3.22 19.86 1.81
N VAL A 187 3.79 21.06 1.69
CA VAL A 187 4.99 21.45 2.41
C VAL A 187 4.71 22.68 3.29
N GLY A 188 5.01 22.54 4.57
CA GLY A 188 5.02 23.63 5.56
C GLY A 188 6.36 23.68 6.28
N MET A 189 6.50 24.64 7.21
CA MET A 189 7.74 24.84 7.96
C MET A 189 8.18 23.60 8.73
N ASN A 190 7.22 22.75 9.16
CA ASN A 190 7.52 21.56 9.96
C ASN A 190 8.17 20.44 9.15
N ASN A 191 7.87 20.32 7.86
CA ASN A 191 8.39 19.27 6.98
C ASN A 191 9.25 19.81 5.81
N LEU A 192 9.58 21.09 5.79
CA LEU A 192 10.46 21.69 4.78
C LEU A 192 11.81 20.97 4.66
N ARG A 193 12.32 20.46 5.76
CA ARG A 193 13.56 19.64 5.80
C ARG A 193 13.48 18.38 4.92
N ASN A 194 12.29 17.87 4.62
CA ASN A 194 12.12 16.77 3.67
C ASN A 194 12.53 17.20 2.26
N ILE A 195 12.16 18.41 1.85
CA ILE A 195 12.54 18.95 0.54
C ILE A 195 14.06 19.19 0.49
N HIS A 196 14.64 19.79 1.54
CA HIS A 196 16.10 19.94 1.60
C HIS A 196 16.84 18.59 1.51
N ALA A 197 16.35 17.57 2.22
CA ALA A 197 16.95 16.25 2.17
C ALA A 197 16.85 15.62 0.77
N ALA A 198 15.73 15.78 0.06
CA ALA A 198 15.56 15.27 -1.30
C ALA A 198 16.63 15.77 -2.26
N ALA A 199 17.09 17.02 -2.08
CA ALA A 199 18.14 17.63 -2.90
C ALA A 199 19.51 16.93 -2.80
N GLU A 200 19.76 16.19 -1.72
CA GLU A 200 20.97 15.41 -1.49
C GLU A 200 21.00 14.10 -2.28
N GLY A 201 19.92 13.71 -2.90
CA GLY A 201 19.83 12.49 -3.70
C GLY A 201 20.66 12.57 -4.98
N SER A 202 21.48 11.54 -5.24
CA SER A 202 22.32 11.47 -6.45
C SER A 202 21.51 11.17 -7.71
N SER A 203 20.42 10.43 -7.60
CA SER A 203 19.45 10.11 -8.67
C SER A 203 18.06 10.47 -8.19
N LEU A 204 17.67 11.73 -8.39
CA LEU A 204 16.41 12.28 -7.93
C LEU A 204 15.39 12.30 -9.07
N PHE A 205 14.18 11.85 -8.78
CA PHE A 205 12.99 11.98 -9.61
C PHE A 205 11.95 12.84 -8.88
N VAL A 206 11.35 13.79 -9.59
CA VAL A 206 10.31 14.66 -9.04
C VAL A 206 9.00 14.34 -9.74
N ILE A 207 8.00 13.90 -8.97
CA ILE A 207 6.65 13.62 -9.51
C ILE A 207 5.84 14.90 -9.45
N GLU A 208 5.26 15.30 -10.56
CA GLU A 208 4.33 16.43 -10.63
C GLU A 208 2.94 16.01 -10.13
N SER A 209 2.23 16.94 -9.49
CA SER A 209 0.82 16.72 -9.15
C SER A 209 -0.02 16.68 -10.42
N PRO A 210 -1.01 15.78 -10.54
CA PRO A 210 -1.92 15.75 -11.69
C PRO A 210 -2.63 17.10 -11.91
N ASP A 211 -2.89 17.83 -10.84
CA ASP A 211 -3.52 19.15 -10.88
C ASP A 211 -2.52 20.31 -11.07
N GLY A 212 -1.22 19.99 -11.19
CA GLY A 212 -0.14 20.97 -11.36
C GLY A 212 0.19 21.80 -10.11
N GLU A 213 -0.57 21.65 -9.02
CA GLU A 213 -0.41 22.43 -7.80
C GLU A 213 0.11 21.56 -6.65
N VAL A 214 1.21 21.98 -6.04
CA VAL A 214 1.68 21.49 -4.75
C VAL A 214 1.45 22.58 -3.71
N SER A 215 0.73 22.25 -2.64
CA SER A 215 0.44 23.21 -1.57
C SER A 215 1.72 23.60 -0.83
N ASP A 216 2.10 24.87 -0.92
CA ASP A 216 3.25 25.45 -0.24
C ASP A 216 2.79 26.43 0.85
N TYR A 217 3.14 26.10 2.10
CA TYR A 217 2.89 26.91 3.28
C TYR A 217 4.19 27.46 3.88
N THR A 218 5.26 27.53 3.06
CA THR A 218 6.58 28.04 3.46
C THR A 218 6.84 29.48 2.96
N GLY A 219 5.86 30.07 2.27
CA GLY A 219 6.01 31.38 1.65
C GLY A 219 6.74 31.36 0.31
N GLY A 220 6.77 30.23 -0.38
CA GLY A 220 7.37 30.06 -1.70
C GLY A 220 8.68 29.27 -1.72
N GLU A 221 9.33 29.08 -0.56
CA GLU A 221 10.64 28.42 -0.48
C GLU A 221 10.59 26.97 -1.00
N ALA A 222 9.56 26.21 -0.62
CA ALA A 222 9.41 24.81 -1.06
C ALA A 222 9.19 24.70 -2.58
N LEU A 223 8.42 25.61 -3.17
CA LEU A 223 8.19 25.65 -4.61
C LEU A 223 9.45 26.03 -5.37
N GLU A 224 10.23 26.99 -4.88
CA GLU A 224 11.51 27.39 -5.51
C GLU A 224 12.51 26.21 -5.49
N LEU A 225 12.66 25.56 -4.35
CA LEU A 225 13.51 24.35 -4.22
C LEU A 225 13.06 23.24 -5.16
N ARG A 226 11.74 22.97 -5.20
CA ARG A 226 11.19 21.94 -6.07
C ARG A 226 11.42 22.27 -7.56
N ARG A 227 11.21 23.53 -7.97
CA ARG A 227 11.46 23.99 -9.34
C ARG A 227 12.93 23.80 -9.73
N SER A 228 13.86 24.19 -8.87
CA SER A 228 15.30 23.99 -9.10
C SER A 228 15.68 22.51 -9.26
N MET A 229 14.99 21.61 -8.53
CA MET A 229 15.17 20.16 -8.67
C MET A 229 14.66 19.67 -10.03
N VAL A 230 13.47 20.10 -10.46
CA VAL A 230 12.88 19.74 -11.77
C VAL A 230 13.78 20.22 -12.92
N GLU A 231 14.31 21.43 -12.85
CA GLU A 231 15.24 21.97 -13.86
C GLU A 231 16.53 21.11 -13.96
N ARG A 232 16.99 20.58 -12.84
CA ARG A 232 18.20 19.75 -12.77
C ARG A 232 17.98 18.31 -13.25
N THR A 233 16.80 17.73 -13.02
CA THR A 233 16.55 16.28 -13.19
C THR A 233 15.49 15.93 -14.23
N GLY A 234 14.67 16.88 -14.65
CA GLY A 234 13.43 16.66 -15.37
C GLY A 234 12.28 16.23 -14.45
N ALA A 235 11.06 16.55 -14.85
CA ALA A 235 9.86 16.08 -14.15
C ALA A 235 9.36 14.76 -14.75
N ILE A 236 8.76 13.91 -13.92
CA ILE A 236 8.02 12.75 -14.37
C ILE A 236 6.54 13.05 -14.11
N SER A 237 5.72 13.04 -15.16
CA SER A 237 4.26 13.04 -15.02
C SER A 237 3.77 11.62 -14.71
N GLU A 238 2.78 11.51 -13.82
CA GLU A 238 2.07 10.25 -13.58
C GLU A 238 1.36 9.73 -14.82
#